data_f069f9f7fd40eafc718053658ae48389
#
_entry.id   f069f9f7fd40eafc718053658ae48389
#
_cell.length_a   1.000
_cell.length_b   1.000
_cell.length_c   1.000
_cell.angle_alpha   90.00
_cell.angle_beta   90.00
_cell.angle_gamma   90.00
#
_symmetry.space_group_name_H-M   'P 1'
#
loop_
_entity.id
_entity.type
_entity.pdbx_description
1 polymer ?
#
loop_
_entity_poly.entity_id
_entity_poly.type
_entity_poly.pdbx_seq_one_letter_code
_entity_poly.pdbx_strand_id
1 'polypeptide(L)'
;MEEKKMDVRDLPEQLDREVIYESDYVCLYADKVKLSDGYVIEKYHQIHYPHEAVSIVVFNEDGEVLLIQSKRYTVRRLEWEIPAGRVEAGESKEDAARRECMEETGCTVKDLKFLCSQNPSNGMSDCICHVFAAIVDTESMNFDENEVKMKKWVTREEVLEMLERNETKDGVSILALLFAFEFFSIQ
;
A
#
# COMPACT_ATOMS: atom_id res chain seq x y z
N MET A 1 7.13 -3.01 28.22
CA MET A 1 8.19 -3.79 27.55
C MET A 1 9.24 -2.78 27.12
N GLU A 2 10.46 -2.89 27.64
CA GLU A 2 11.57 -2.05 27.16
C GLU A 2 11.84 -2.43 25.69
N GLU A 3 11.75 -1.45 24.78
CA GLU A 3 12.25 -1.60 23.43
C GLU A 3 13.75 -1.93 23.50
N LYS A 4 14.09 -3.18 23.20
CA LYS A 4 15.48 -3.57 23.02
C LYS A 4 16.00 -2.76 21.84
N LYS A 5 16.80 -1.71 22.08
CA LYS A 5 17.46 -0.96 21.02
C LYS A 5 18.20 -1.96 20.13
N MET A 6 17.76 -2.06 18.87
CA MET A 6 18.43 -2.87 17.86
C MET A 6 19.89 -2.40 17.73
N ASP A 7 20.83 -3.33 17.84
CA ASP A 7 22.24 -3.02 17.60
C ASP A 7 22.45 -2.91 16.08
N VAL A 8 22.64 -1.69 15.60
CA VAL A 8 22.84 -1.39 14.15
C VAL A 8 24.00 -2.19 13.55
N ARG A 9 24.92 -2.71 14.41
CA ARG A 9 26.07 -3.54 13.98
C ARG A 9 25.66 -4.93 13.49
N ASP A 10 24.42 -5.36 13.75
CA ASP A 10 23.89 -6.64 13.26
C ASP A 10 23.28 -6.52 11.86
N LEU A 11 23.14 -5.30 11.32
CA LEU A 11 22.63 -5.09 9.99
C LEU A 11 23.73 -5.31 8.94
N PRO A 12 23.35 -5.81 7.74
CA PRO A 12 24.27 -5.86 6.61
C PRO A 12 24.83 -4.47 6.25
N GLU A 13 26.10 -4.42 5.91
CA GLU A 13 26.82 -3.21 5.51
C GLU A 13 26.84 -3.11 3.97
N GLN A 14 26.35 -2.01 3.41
CA GLN A 14 26.51 -1.72 1.99
C GLN A 14 27.95 -1.24 1.73
N LEU A 15 28.70 -2.00 0.94
CA LEU A 15 30.10 -1.69 0.57
C LEU A 15 30.19 -0.89 -0.72
N ASP A 16 29.31 -1.18 -1.69
CA ASP A 16 29.29 -0.54 -3.02
C ASP A 16 27.88 -0.66 -3.63
N ARG A 17 27.59 0.15 -4.65
CA ARG A 17 26.32 0.15 -5.39
C ARG A 17 26.53 0.32 -6.88
N GLU A 18 26.00 -0.62 -7.64
CA GLU A 18 25.80 -0.49 -9.09
C GLU A 18 24.36 -0.07 -9.38
N VAL A 19 24.16 1.04 -10.09
CA VAL A 19 22.84 1.45 -10.59
C VAL A 19 22.59 0.72 -11.90
N ILE A 20 21.62 -0.21 -11.91
CA ILE A 20 21.23 -0.95 -13.11
C ILE A 20 20.20 -0.16 -13.92
N TYR A 21 19.23 0.44 -13.24
CA TYR A 21 18.17 1.25 -13.82
C TYR A 21 17.70 2.31 -12.84
N GLU A 22 17.39 3.50 -13.34
CA GLU A 22 16.86 4.61 -12.54
C GLU A 22 15.80 5.38 -13.32
N SER A 23 14.70 5.69 -12.65
CA SER A 23 13.61 6.53 -13.14
C SER A 23 12.89 7.20 -11.97
N ASP A 24 11.97 8.12 -12.27
CA ASP A 24 11.10 8.75 -11.26
C ASP A 24 10.10 7.77 -10.61
N TYR A 25 9.99 6.55 -11.13
CA TYR A 25 9.03 5.54 -10.67
C TYR A 25 9.68 4.42 -9.86
N VAL A 26 10.85 3.98 -10.29
CA VAL A 26 11.54 2.83 -9.72
C VAL A 26 13.02 2.85 -10.08
N CYS A 27 13.86 2.45 -9.14
CA CYS A 27 15.26 2.23 -9.36
C CYS A 27 15.60 0.76 -9.08
N LEU A 28 16.50 0.18 -9.87
CA LEU A 28 17.03 -1.16 -9.66
C LEU A 28 18.53 -1.05 -9.37
N TYR A 29 18.95 -1.54 -8.21
CA TYR A 29 20.33 -1.54 -7.77
C TYR A 29 20.87 -2.96 -7.63
N ALA A 30 22.19 -3.12 -7.83
CA ALA A 30 22.95 -4.27 -7.38
C ALA A 30 24.01 -3.81 -6.40
N ASP A 31 23.79 -4.10 -5.12
CA ASP A 31 24.68 -3.70 -4.05
C ASP A 31 25.68 -4.80 -3.72
N LYS A 32 26.91 -4.40 -3.40
CA LYS A 32 27.85 -5.25 -2.70
C LYS A 32 27.60 -5.14 -1.21
N VAL A 33 27.22 -6.25 -0.57
CA VAL A 33 26.73 -6.24 0.81
C VAL A 33 27.55 -7.20 1.66
N LYS A 34 28.03 -6.73 2.82
CA LYS A 34 28.72 -7.57 3.82
C LYS A 34 27.76 -7.91 4.95
N LEU A 35 27.58 -9.18 5.21
CA LEU A 35 26.79 -9.68 6.34
C LEU A 35 27.57 -9.62 7.66
N SER A 36 26.85 -9.77 8.77
CA SER A 36 27.44 -9.71 10.12
C SER A 36 28.49 -10.78 10.41
N ASP A 37 28.43 -11.93 9.75
CA ASP A 37 29.43 -13.02 9.82
C ASP A 37 30.67 -12.78 8.94
N GLY A 38 30.70 -11.65 8.19
CA GLY A 38 31.75 -11.29 7.25
C GLY A 38 31.59 -11.82 5.84
N TYR A 39 30.56 -12.63 5.57
CA TYR A 39 30.26 -13.07 4.19
C TYR A 39 29.88 -11.88 3.31
N VAL A 40 30.39 -11.86 2.08
CA VAL A 40 30.12 -10.79 1.11
C VAL A 40 29.27 -11.30 -0.03
N ILE A 41 28.11 -10.66 -0.21
CA ILE A 41 27.25 -10.84 -1.38
C ILE A 41 27.71 -9.83 -2.42
N GLU A 42 28.25 -10.29 -3.53
CA GLU A 42 28.80 -9.41 -4.57
C GLU A 42 27.71 -8.63 -5.35
N LYS A 43 26.51 -9.20 -5.50
CA LYS A 43 25.36 -8.56 -6.16
C LYS A 43 24.07 -8.89 -5.41
N TYR A 44 23.68 -8.03 -4.49
CA TYR A 44 22.37 -8.05 -3.82
C TYR A 44 21.45 -7.13 -4.60
N HIS A 45 20.49 -7.70 -5.32
CA HIS A 45 19.54 -6.91 -6.10
C HIS A 45 18.44 -6.37 -5.21
N GLN A 46 18.19 -5.05 -5.30
CA GLN A 46 17.09 -4.40 -4.61
C GLN A 46 16.38 -3.40 -5.52
N ILE A 47 15.09 -3.21 -5.22
CA ILE A 47 14.24 -2.21 -5.85
C ILE A 47 14.06 -1.05 -4.88
N HIS A 48 14.37 0.17 -5.34
CA HIS A 48 14.11 1.39 -4.62
C HIS A 48 12.92 2.12 -5.24
N TYR A 49 11.99 2.55 -4.39
CA TYR A 49 10.86 3.37 -4.79
C TYR A 49 11.10 4.82 -4.34
N PRO A 50 11.27 5.79 -5.28
CA PRO A 50 11.50 7.20 -4.93
C PRO A 50 10.35 7.85 -4.15
N HIS A 51 9.17 7.27 -4.23
CA HIS A 51 7.96 7.76 -3.57
C HIS A 51 7.38 6.69 -2.65
N GLU A 52 6.93 7.13 -1.46
CA GLU A 52 6.09 6.31 -0.59
C GLU A 52 4.69 6.14 -1.21
N ALA A 53 3.94 5.16 -0.73
CA ALA A 53 2.58 4.89 -1.17
C ALA A 53 1.58 5.08 -0.01
N VAL A 54 0.33 5.29 -0.38
CA VAL A 54 -0.81 5.30 0.53
C VAL A 54 -1.86 4.32 0.07
N SER A 55 -2.65 3.81 1.00
CA SER A 55 -3.89 3.07 0.72
C SER A 55 -4.96 3.48 1.72
N ILE A 56 -6.22 3.39 1.32
CA ILE A 56 -7.32 3.84 2.15
C ILE A 56 -8.49 2.86 2.15
N VAL A 57 -8.93 2.44 3.33
CA VAL A 57 -10.18 1.70 3.53
C VAL A 57 -11.29 2.68 3.81
N VAL A 58 -12.26 2.77 2.91
CA VAL A 58 -13.39 3.71 3.04
C VAL A 58 -14.62 2.95 3.48
N PHE A 59 -15.24 3.42 4.55
CA PHE A 59 -16.49 2.88 5.09
C PHE A 59 -17.67 3.81 4.77
N ASN A 60 -18.84 3.24 4.55
CA ASN A 60 -20.11 3.99 4.58
C ASN A 60 -20.75 3.95 5.98
N GLU A 61 -21.89 4.60 6.13
CA GLU A 61 -22.64 4.67 7.41
C GLU A 61 -23.21 3.30 7.84
N ASP A 62 -23.40 2.36 6.90
CA ASP A 62 -23.86 1.00 7.16
C ASP A 62 -22.72 0.04 7.55
N GLY A 63 -21.47 0.52 7.55
CA GLY A 63 -20.27 -0.26 7.88
C GLY A 63 -19.75 -1.12 6.73
N GLU A 64 -20.26 -0.93 5.52
CA GLU A 64 -19.71 -1.56 4.33
C GLU A 64 -18.43 -0.84 3.89
N VAL A 65 -17.52 -1.57 3.23
CA VAL A 65 -16.28 -1.03 2.67
C VAL A 65 -16.35 -0.88 1.17
N LEU A 66 -15.73 0.16 0.66
CA LEU A 66 -15.62 0.42 -0.76
C LEU A 66 -14.46 -0.37 -1.38
N LEU A 67 -14.77 -1.22 -2.33
CA LEU A 67 -13.78 -1.89 -3.16
C LEU A 67 -13.84 -1.37 -4.60
N ILE A 68 -12.67 -1.29 -5.23
CA ILE A 68 -12.51 -0.99 -6.65
C ILE A 68 -12.04 -2.23 -7.40
N GLN A 69 -12.40 -2.34 -8.66
CA GLN A 69 -11.87 -3.37 -9.55
C GLN A 69 -10.82 -2.75 -10.48
N SER A 70 -9.54 -2.88 -10.10
CA SER A 70 -8.41 -2.27 -10.79
C SER A 70 -7.96 -3.08 -11.99
N LYS A 71 -7.49 -2.39 -13.04
CA LYS A 71 -6.95 -2.98 -14.27
C LYS A 71 -5.44 -3.17 -14.13
N ARG A 72 -4.99 -4.30 -13.58
CA ARG A 72 -3.56 -4.53 -13.27
C ARG A 72 -2.80 -5.14 -14.45
N TYR A 73 -2.06 -4.28 -15.18
CA TYR A 73 -1.25 -4.67 -16.34
C TYR A 73 -0.21 -5.76 -16.01
N THR A 74 0.51 -5.64 -14.89
CA THR A 74 1.60 -6.54 -14.53
C THR A 74 1.14 -7.98 -14.31
N VAL A 75 -0.04 -8.17 -13.72
CA VAL A 75 -0.64 -9.49 -13.47
C VAL A 75 -1.70 -9.87 -14.49
N ARG A 76 -1.99 -8.98 -15.46
CA ARG A 76 -2.90 -9.17 -16.60
C ARG A 76 -4.29 -9.65 -16.20
N ARG A 77 -4.85 -9.04 -15.14
CA ARG A 77 -6.19 -9.34 -14.67
C ARG A 77 -6.85 -8.13 -14.04
N LEU A 78 -8.16 -8.24 -13.84
CA LEU A 78 -8.90 -7.36 -12.94
C LEU A 78 -8.71 -7.86 -11.52
N GLU A 79 -8.41 -6.96 -10.59
CA GLU A 79 -8.18 -7.29 -9.18
C GLU A 79 -9.12 -6.45 -8.31
N TRP A 80 -9.74 -7.07 -7.31
CA TRP A 80 -10.48 -6.33 -6.29
C TRP A 80 -9.51 -5.81 -5.23
N GLU A 81 -9.49 -4.51 -5.05
CA GLU A 81 -8.55 -3.79 -4.21
C GLU A 81 -9.23 -2.64 -3.48
N ILE A 82 -8.54 -2.04 -2.53
CA ILE A 82 -8.89 -0.73 -1.97
C ILE A 82 -8.17 0.36 -2.78
N PRO A 83 -8.65 1.62 -2.74
CA PRO A 83 -7.95 2.73 -3.37
C PRO A 83 -6.52 2.90 -2.81
N ALA A 84 -5.57 3.09 -3.70
CA ALA A 84 -4.16 3.20 -3.35
C ALA A 84 -3.32 3.85 -4.46
N GLY A 85 -2.36 4.69 -4.07
CA GLY A 85 -1.44 5.29 -5.02
C GLY A 85 -0.20 5.89 -4.36
N ARG A 86 0.53 6.71 -5.11
CA ARG A 86 1.77 7.31 -4.65
C ARG A 86 1.54 8.62 -3.92
N VAL A 87 2.42 8.92 -2.97
CA VAL A 87 2.54 10.28 -2.42
C VAL A 87 3.32 11.13 -3.39
N GLU A 88 2.74 12.23 -3.85
CA GLU A 88 3.40 13.16 -4.76
C GLU A 88 4.39 14.08 -4.04
N ALA A 89 5.31 14.70 -4.80
CA ALA A 89 6.31 15.58 -4.23
C ALA A 89 5.67 16.80 -3.53
N GLY A 90 5.92 16.95 -2.23
CA GLY A 90 5.38 18.04 -1.42
C GLY A 90 3.97 17.80 -0.89
N GLU A 91 3.36 16.66 -1.18
CA GLU A 91 2.05 16.26 -0.67
C GLU A 91 2.18 15.60 0.70
N SER A 92 1.20 15.82 1.58
CA SER A 92 1.08 15.03 2.81
C SER A 92 0.48 13.64 2.51
N LYS A 93 0.76 12.66 3.37
CA LYS A 93 0.20 11.31 3.22
C LYS A 93 -1.34 11.30 3.33
N GLU A 94 -1.86 12.18 4.17
CA GLU A 94 -3.28 12.39 4.37
C GLU A 94 -3.94 12.98 3.11
N ASP A 95 -3.29 13.95 2.46
CA ASP A 95 -3.79 14.55 1.22
C ASP A 95 -3.71 13.55 0.07
N ALA A 96 -2.61 12.79 -0.04
CA ALA A 96 -2.46 11.71 -1.01
C ALA A 96 -3.58 10.67 -0.87
N ALA A 97 -3.87 10.21 0.36
CA ALA A 97 -4.94 9.24 0.58
C ALA A 97 -6.33 9.78 0.16
N ARG A 98 -6.60 11.08 0.39
CA ARG A 98 -7.84 11.72 -0.04
C ARG A 98 -7.91 11.89 -1.56
N ARG A 99 -6.81 12.30 -2.20
CA ARG A 99 -6.70 12.46 -3.65
C ARG A 99 -6.91 11.13 -4.35
N GLU A 100 -6.19 10.08 -3.98
CA GLU A 100 -6.31 8.74 -4.57
C GLU A 100 -7.73 8.19 -4.40
N CYS A 101 -8.34 8.35 -3.22
CA CYS A 101 -9.72 7.99 -2.99
C CYS A 101 -10.66 8.69 -3.98
N MET A 102 -10.49 10.00 -4.17
CA MET A 102 -11.32 10.78 -5.08
C MET A 102 -11.10 10.38 -6.54
N GLU A 103 -9.85 10.19 -6.96
CA GLU A 103 -9.49 9.84 -8.34
C GLU A 103 -10.00 8.47 -8.73
N GLU A 104 -9.81 7.47 -7.87
CA GLU A 104 -10.16 6.08 -8.17
C GLU A 104 -11.62 5.72 -7.86
N THR A 105 -12.31 6.51 -7.02
CA THR A 105 -13.68 6.16 -6.60
C THR A 105 -14.73 7.26 -6.81
N GLY A 106 -14.30 8.51 -6.99
CA GLY A 106 -15.20 9.67 -6.99
C GLY A 106 -15.76 10.01 -5.60
N CYS A 107 -15.17 9.47 -4.52
CA CYS A 107 -15.61 9.72 -3.15
C CYS A 107 -14.73 10.74 -2.45
N THR A 108 -15.35 11.68 -1.71
CA THR A 108 -14.66 12.43 -0.66
C THR A 108 -14.83 11.72 0.66
N VAL A 109 -13.90 11.95 1.59
CA VAL A 109 -13.90 11.27 2.90
C VAL A 109 -13.74 12.22 4.06
N LYS A 110 -14.38 11.88 5.18
CA LYS A 110 -14.26 12.50 6.50
C LYS A 110 -13.64 11.52 7.49
N ASP A 111 -13.25 12.01 8.66
CA ASP A 111 -12.74 11.22 9.78
C ASP A 111 -11.55 10.31 9.39
N LEU A 112 -10.66 10.84 8.53
CA LEU A 112 -9.47 10.12 8.09
C LEU A 112 -8.56 9.81 9.28
N LYS A 113 -8.23 8.52 9.44
CA LYS A 113 -7.37 8.02 10.50
C LYS A 113 -6.24 7.19 9.92
N PHE A 114 -5.01 7.53 10.27
CA PHE A 114 -3.85 6.68 10.02
C PHE A 114 -3.94 5.39 10.85
N LEU A 115 -3.73 4.25 10.23
CA LEU A 115 -3.76 2.94 10.88
C LEU A 115 -2.37 2.37 11.11
N CYS A 116 -1.60 2.19 10.05
CA CYS A 116 -0.24 1.64 10.13
C CYS A 116 0.58 1.97 8.87
N SER A 117 1.88 1.71 8.95
CA SER A 117 2.75 1.64 7.78
C SER A 117 3.22 0.21 7.59
N GLN A 118 3.35 -0.21 6.34
CA GLN A 118 3.83 -1.54 5.98
C GLN A 118 4.87 -1.46 4.86
N ASN A 119 5.72 -2.48 4.82
CA ASN A 119 6.61 -2.72 3.69
C ASN A 119 6.09 -3.94 2.92
N PRO A 120 5.47 -3.79 1.75
CA PRO A 120 4.86 -4.90 1.01
C PRO A 120 5.86 -6.00 0.62
N SER A 121 7.15 -5.66 0.51
CA SER A 121 8.20 -6.59 0.08
C SER A 121 9.57 -6.20 0.64
N ASN A 122 9.71 -6.10 1.97
CA ASN A 122 10.92 -5.63 2.65
C ASN A 122 12.18 -6.48 2.42
N GLY A 123 12.04 -7.69 1.89
CA GLY A 123 13.20 -8.52 1.49
C GLY A 123 13.78 -8.17 0.12
N MET A 124 13.10 -7.34 -0.67
CA MET A 124 13.49 -7.00 -2.05
C MET A 124 13.39 -5.51 -2.34
N SER A 125 12.55 -4.77 -1.64
CA SER A 125 12.31 -3.36 -1.88
C SER A 125 12.19 -2.57 -0.58
N ASP A 126 12.43 -1.27 -0.67
CA ASP A 126 12.24 -0.32 0.41
C ASP A 126 10.88 0.40 0.35
N CYS A 127 9.96 -0.08 -0.49
CA CYS A 127 8.61 0.47 -0.59
C CYS A 127 7.94 0.53 0.78
N ILE A 128 7.38 1.70 1.11
CA ILE A 128 6.54 1.89 2.30
C ILE A 128 5.16 2.29 1.82
N CYS A 129 4.13 1.60 2.32
CA CYS A 129 2.74 1.96 2.12
C CYS A 129 2.09 2.34 3.45
N HIS A 130 1.47 3.52 3.51
CA HIS A 130 0.76 4.03 4.67
C HIS A 130 -0.73 3.75 4.52
N VAL A 131 -1.27 3.04 5.49
CA VAL A 131 -2.68 2.60 5.49
C VAL A 131 -3.52 3.57 6.28
N PHE A 132 -4.60 4.03 5.67
CA PHE A 132 -5.61 4.88 6.29
C PHE A 132 -6.98 4.19 6.30
N ALA A 133 -7.85 4.65 7.19
CA ALA A 133 -9.28 4.37 7.12
C ALA A 133 -10.07 5.68 7.26
N ALA A 134 -11.24 5.74 6.64
CA ALA A 134 -12.09 6.93 6.69
C ALA A 134 -13.55 6.56 6.48
N ILE A 135 -14.43 7.52 6.75
CA ILE A 135 -15.85 7.46 6.43
C ILE A 135 -16.08 8.23 5.12
N VAL A 136 -16.90 7.69 4.22
CA VAL A 136 -17.34 8.43 3.02
C VAL A 136 -18.12 9.69 3.46
N ASP A 137 -17.84 10.82 2.79
CA ASP A 137 -18.57 12.07 2.99
C ASP A 137 -19.53 12.34 1.82
N THR A 138 -19.00 12.29 0.60
CA THR A 138 -19.79 12.37 -0.64
C THR A 138 -19.36 11.31 -1.63
N GLU A 139 -20.26 10.93 -2.50
CA GLU A 139 -19.99 9.96 -3.56
C GLU A 139 -20.46 10.47 -4.91
N SER A 140 -19.65 10.28 -5.94
CA SER A 140 -19.98 10.52 -7.34
C SER A 140 -19.62 9.30 -8.20
N MET A 141 -20.12 9.30 -9.44
CA MET A 141 -19.74 8.30 -10.43
C MET A 141 -18.57 8.74 -11.32
N ASN A 142 -17.94 9.87 -10.98
CA ASN A 142 -16.80 10.39 -11.72
C ASN A 142 -15.48 9.90 -11.09
N PHE A 143 -14.90 8.87 -11.67
CA PHE A 143 -13.61 8.29 -11.29
C PHE A 143 -12.80 7.94 -12.55
N ASP A 144 -11.50 7.64 -12.39
CA ASP A 144 -10.64 7.31 -13.53
C ASP A 144 -10.95 5.92 -14.10
N GLU A 145 -11.72 5.91 -15.20
CA GLU A 145 -12.08 4.68 -15.92
C GLU A 145 -10.90 4.02 -16.65
N ASN A 146 -9.72 4.65 -16.74
CA ASN A 146 -8.54 4.01 -17.31
C ASN A 146 -7.95 3.00 -16.34
N GLU A 147 -7.95 3.30 -15.04
CA GLU A 147 -7.38 2.46 -13.99
C GLU A 147 -8.42 1.57 -13.33
N VAL A 148 -9.59 2.10 -13.04
CA VAL A 148 -10.68 1.41 -12.35
C VAL A 148 -11.77 1.05 -13.34
N LYS A 149 -12.22 -0.21 -13.33
CA LYS A 149 -13.34 -0.69 -14.13
C LYS A 149 -14.68 -0.44 -13.48
N MET A 150 -14.76 -0.66 -12.18
CA MET A 150 -15.97 -0.50 -11.37
C MET A 150 -15.65 -0.43 -9.89
N LYS A 151 -16.58 0.07 -9.10
CA LYS A 151 -16.52 0.08 -7.65
C LYS A 151 -17.76 -0.59 -7.07
N LYS A 152 -17.68 -1.09 -5.84
CA LYS A 152 -18.82 -1.63 -5.09
C LYS A 152 -18.63 -1.45 -3.60
N TRP A 153 -19.73 -1.29 -2.88
CA TRP A 153 -19.80 -1.41 -1.43
C TRP A 153 -20.00 -2.88 -1.07
N VAL A 154 -19.32 -3.38 -0.06
CA VAL A 154 -19.38 -4.76 0.42
C VAL A 154 -19.35 -4.80 1.93
N THR A 155 -20.08 -5.74 2.52
CA THR A 155 -20.05 -5.96 3.95
C THR A 155 -18.73 -6.60 4.40
N ARG A 156 -18.43 -6.52 5.68
CA ARG A 156 -17.28 -7.21 6.28
C ARG A 156 -17.32 -8.72 5.98
N GLU A 157 -18.47 -9.33 6.09
CA GLU A 157 -18.68 -10.75 5.84
C GLU A 157 -18.37 -11.12 4.40
N GLU A 158 -18.85 -10.33 3.44
CA GLU A 158 -18.56 -10.52 2.01
C GLU A 158 -17.07 -10.38 1.72
N VAL A 159 -16.39 -9.39 2.33
CA VAL A 159 -14.92 -9.26 2.21
C VAL A 159 -14.23 -10.52 2.70
N LEU A 160 -14.57 -11.03 3.89
CA LEU A 160 -13.95 -12.23 4.45
C LEU A 160 -14.17 -13.45 3.55
N GLU A 161 -15.37 -13.61 2.98
CA GLU A 161 -15.65 -14.66 1.99
C GLU A 161 -14.83 -14.48 0.70
N MET A 162 -14.65 -13.25 0.21
CA MET A 162 -13.80 -12.97 -0.95
C MET A 162 -12.33 -13.32 -0.68
N LEU A 163 -11.82 -13.04 0.54
CA LEU A 163 -10.47 -13.41 0.96
C LEU A 163 -10.32 -14.93 1.05
N GLU A 164 -11.27 -15.63 1.64
CA GLU A 164 -11.28 -17.10 1.74
C GLU A 164 -11.27 -17.76 0.35
N ARG A 165 -12.04 -17.21 -0.59
CA ARG A 165 -12.07 -17.67 -1.99
C ARG A 165 -10.88 -17.19 -2.84
N ASN A 166 -9.95 -16.42 -2.24
CA ASN A 166 -8.79 -15.85 -2.91
C ASN A 166 -9.14 -14.99 -4.14
N GLU A 167 -10.24 -14.24 -4.02
CA GLU A 167 -10.71 -13.30 -5.06
C GLU A 167 -9.94 -11.98 -5.02
N THR A 168 -9.43 -11.59 -3.85
CA THR A 168 -8.49 -10.48 -3.64
C THR A 168 -7.11 -11.06 -3.34
N LYS A 169 -6.10 -10.68 -4.12
CA LYS A 169 -4.71 -11.19 -4.00
C LYS A 169 -3.70 -10.08 -3.72
N ASP A 170 -4.14 -8.83 -3.78
CA ASP A 170 -3.30 -7.70 -3.43
C ASP A 170 -3.01 -7.67 -1.93
N GLY A 171 -1.74 -7.87 -1.58
CA GLY A 171 -1.32 -7.97 -0.18
C GLY A 171 -1.54 -6.67 0.61
N VAL A 172 -1.47 -5.52 -0.05
CA VAL A 172 -1.74 -4.21 0.56
C VAL A 172 -3.20 -4.13 0.98
N SER A 173 -4.12 -4.46 0.05
CA SER A 173 -5.56 -4.46 0.32
C SER A 173 -5.95 -5.46 1.40
N ILE A 174 -5.43 -6.69 1.34
CA ILE A 174 -5.72 -7.73 2.34
C ILE A 174 -5.33 -7.27 3.74
N LEU A 175 -4.09 -6.78 3.91
CA LEU A 175 -3.61 -6.30 5.20
C LEU A 175 -4.45 -5.11 5.68
N ALA A 176 -4.68 -4.12 4.82
CA ALA A 176 -5.40 -2.91 5.17
C ALA A 176 -6.85 -3.20 5.62
N LEU A 177 -7.57 -4.07 4.89
CA LEU A 177 -8.93 -4.46 5.21
C LEU A 177 -8.99 -5.16 6.58
N LEU A 178 -8.14 -6.16 6.81
CA LEU A 178 -8.10 -6.88 8.08
C LEU A 178 -7.71 -5.96 9.24
N PHE A 179 -6.76 -5.05 9.02
CA PHE A 179 -6.32 -4.10 10.03
C PHE A 179 -7.42 -3.06 10.34
N ALA A 180 -8.12 -2.57 9.31
CA ALA A 180 -9.23 -1.64 9.49
C ALA A 180 -10.41 -2.28 10.25
N PHE A 181 -10.75 -3.52 9.95
CA PHE A 181 -11.80 -4.24 10.68
C PHE A 181 -11.52 -4.46 12.17
N GLU A 182 -10.25 -4.48 12.55
CA GLU A 182 -9.84 -4.65 13.96
C GLU A 182 -9.67 -3.31 14.69
N PHE A 183 -9.14 -2.28 14.04
CA PHE A 183 -8.66 -1.07 14.71
C PHE A 183 -9.41 0.22 14.34
N PHE A 184 -10.32 0.17 13.37
CA PHE A 184 -11.16 1.31 13.01
C PHE A 184 -12.60 1.05 13.45
N SER A 185 -13.15 1.97 14.25
CA SER A 185 -14.55 1.92 14.68
C SER A 185 -15.29 3.10 14.09
N ILE A 186 -16.41 2.84 13.44
CA ILE A 186 -17.38 3.84 13.03
C ILE A 186 -18.09 4.33 14.32
N GLN A 187 -17.96 5.62 14.63
CA GLN A 187 -18.62 6.23 15.80
C GLN A 187 -19.99 6.77 15.45
#